data_2b1bdba6d1599d29ec1cae5e25551a2b
#
_entry.id   2b1bdba6d1599d29ec1cae5e25551a2b
#
_cell.length_a   1.000
_cell.length_b   1.000
_cell.length_c   1.000
_cell.angle_alpha   90.00
_cell.angle_beta   90.00
_cell.angle_gamma   90.00
#
_symmetry.space_group_name_H-M   'P 1'
#
loop_
_entity.id
_entity.type
_entity.pdbx_description
1 polymer ?
#
loop_
_entity_poly.entity_id
_entity_poly.type
_entity_poly.pdbx_seq_one_letter_code
_entity_poly.pdbx_strand_id
1 'polypeptide(L)'
;MSLDGRAAPRRRLTRRRMLGIGAGGLLAVTAAGAGALELVARGVLPGQAVLERLDGACSVASPPLVFAAPGPAESGTFYSRARRCQVGYTIAWPPGHRPGTPLPLIVALHPFGADHRRVLSGMSLAQALALRVDGGLLPPMAIAAADGGRGYWNPHPGDNPMAMVIDELIPFCRRRGLGQRAIGTLGISMGGYGALLLAEKYPRLIAAVAAIGPAVWTSYRQARAVNPGAYASAAAFADADAVTHAPALAPVAVRVACGVSDPFYPGVRALAGALPPGAVTDFSAGCHSFPFFTAQEPPSLAFLGAHLTAAERR
;
A
#
# COMPACT_ATOMS: atom_id res chain seq x y z
N MET A 1 -31.09 -3.21 -67.78
CA MET A 1 -30.50 -4.44 -67.28
C MET A 1 -30.60 -4.39 -65.77
N SER A 2 -31.55 -5.15 -65.23
CA SER A 2 -31.96 -5.21 -63.84
C SER A 2 -31.08 -6.24 -63.13
N LEU A 3 -30.55 -5.91 -61.95
CA LEU A 3 -29.97 -6.89 -61.04
C LEU A 3 -30.68 -6.79 -59.69
N ASP A 4 -31.60 -7.77 -59.52
CA ASP A 4 -32.28 -8.09 -58.29
C ASP A 4 -31.28 -8.54 -57.22
N GLY A 5 -31.14 -7.78 -56.15
CA GLY A 5 -30.43 -8.13 -54.93
C GLY A 5 -31.41 -8.65 -53.88
N ARG A 6 -31.65 -9.96 -53.82
CA ARG A 6 -32.47 -10.60 -52.78
C ARG A 6 -31.75 -10.58 -51.44
N ALA A 7 -32.28 -9.83 -50.46
CA ALA A 7 -31.87 -9.88 -49.04
C ALA A 7 -32.37 -11.17 -48.39
N ALA A 8 -31.50 -11.88 -47.71
CA ALA A 8 -31.82 -13.08 -46.94
C ALA A 8 -32.68 -12.74 -45.68
N PRO A 9 -33.66 -13.60 -45.32
CA PRO A 9 -34.55 -13.33 -44.20
C PRO A 9 -33.83 -13.42 -42.85
N ARG A 10 -33.86 -12.35 -42.06
CA ARG A 10 -33.45 -12.33 -40.67
C ARG A 10 -34.41 -13.19 -39.83
N ARG A 11 -33.98 -14.35 -39.36
CA ARG A 11 -34.73 -15.17 -38.42
C ARG A 11 -34.90 -14.42 -37.10
N ARG A 12 -36.09 -13.95 -36.81
CA ARG A 12 -36.48 -13.43 -35.49
C ARG A 12 -36.60 -14.60 -34.52
N LEU A 13 -35.74 -14.60 -33.48
CA LEU A 13 -35.88 -15.52 -32.34
C LEU A 13 -37.15 -15.17 -31.57
N THR A 14 -38.07 -16.10 -31.45
CA THR A 14 -39.35 -15.96 -30.73
C THR A 14 -39.10 -15.98 -29.21
N ARG A 15 -39.84 -15.13 -28.46
CA ARG A 15 -39.79 -15.00 -27.00
C ARG A 15 -39.85 -16.36 -26.23
N ARG A 16 -40.50 -17.36 -26.84
CA ARG A 16 -40.60 -18.73 -26.26
C ARG A 16 -39.26 -19.51 -26.27
N ARG A 17 -38.35 -19.21 -27.22
CA ARG A 17 -37.00 -19.84 -27.23
C ARG A 17 -36.03 -19.19 -26.26
N MET A 18 -36.24 -17.90 -25.93
CA MET A 18 -35.44 -17.24 -24.88
C MET A 18 -35.78 -17.71 -23.46
N LEU A 19 -37.03 -18.10 -23.20
CA LEU A 19 -37.46 -18.63 -21.90
C LEU A 19 -37.05 -20.10 -21.66
N GLY A 20 -36.82 -20.89 -22.72
CA GLY A 20 -36.37 -22.28 -22.59
C GLY A 20 -34.87 -22.45 -22.33
N ILE A 21 -34.06 -21.45 -22.66
CA ILE A 21 -32.60 -21.45 -22.38
C ILE A 21 -32.34 -20.90 -20.97
N GLY A 22 -33.27 -20.08 -20.42
CA GLY A 22 -33.14 -19.48 -19.10
C GLY A 22 -33.35 -20.43 -17.92
N ALA A 23 -34.18 -21.43 -18.05
CA ALA A 23 -34.54 -22.30 -16.90
C ALA A 23 -33.64 -23.54 -16.75
N GLY A 24 -33.09 -24.08 -17.84
CA GLY A 24 -32.16 -25.22 -17.77
C GLY A 24 -30.70 -24.82 -17.53
N GLY A 25 -30.36 -23.59 -17.92
CA GLY A 25 -29.02 -23.00 -17.70
C GLY A 25 -28.80 -22.49 -16.27
N LEU A 26 -29.88 -22.06 -15.58
CA LEU A 26 -29.75 -21.53 -14.21
C LEU A 26 -29.49 -22.61 -13.17
N LEU A 27 -29.95 -23.83 -13.35
CA LEU A 27 -29.79 -24.92 -12.35
C LEU A 27 -28.43 -25.63 -12.46
N ALA A 28 -27.80 -25.67 -13.63
CA ALA A 28 -26.41 -26.18 -13.77
C ALA A 28 -25.35 -25.16 -13.41
N VAL A 29 -25.67 -23.84 -13.51
CA VAL A 29 -24.80 -22.72 -13.06
C VAL A 29 -24.81 -22.62 -11.53
N THR A 30 -25.85 -23.11 -10.83
CA THR A 30 -25.96 -22.90 -9.37
C THR A 30 -25.03 -23.77 -8.52
N ALA A 31 -24.72 -25.01 -8.90
CA ALA A 31 -23.84 -25.89 -8.11
C ALA A 31 -22.36 -25.69 -8.48
N ALA A 32 -22.02 -25.59 -9.77
CA ALA A 32 -20.68 -25.29 -10.22
C ALA A 32 -20.32 -23.77 -9.99
N GLY A 33 -21.32 -22.89 -10.08
CA GLY A 33 -21.19 -21.47 -9.80
C GLY A 33 -21.02 -21.15 -8.32
N ALA A 34 -21.73 -21.84 -7.42
CA ALA A 34 -21.54 -21.66 -5.98
C ALA A 34 -20.16 -22.12 -5.51
N GLY A 35 -19.66 -23.25 -6.06
CA GLY A 35 -18.30 -23.71 -5.77
C GLY A 35 -17.21 -22.77 -6.33
N ALA A 36 -17.40 -22.23 -7.53
CA ALA A 36 -16.49 -21.24 -8.11
C ALA A 36 -16.51 -19.90 -7.36
N LEU A 37 -17.70 -19.43 -6.96
CA LEU A 37 -17.88 -18.24 -6.12
C LEU A 37 -17.24 -18.42 -4.74
N GLU A 38 -17.38 -19.57 -4.13
CA GLU A 38 -16.72 -19.91 -2.85
C GLU A 38 -15.20 -19.95 -3.00
N LEU A 39 -14.67 -20.50 -4.10
CA LEU A 39 -13.23 -20.50 -4.38
C LEU A 39 -12.70 -19.09 -4.69
N VAL A 40 -13.50 -18.24 -5.33
CA VAL A 40 -13.17 -16.82 -5.52
C VAL A 40 -13.25 -16.08 -4.18
N ALA A 41 -14.30 -16.29 -3.38
CA ALA A 41 -14.44 -15.68 -2.06
C ALA A 41 -13.32 -16.09 -1.09
N ARG A 42 -12.80 -17.31 -1.23
CA ARG A 42 -11.64 -17.80 -0.48
C ARG A 42 -10.28 -17.39 -1.07
N GLY A 43 -10.26 -16.60 -2.15
CA GLY A 43 -9.03 -16.16 -2.80
C GLY A 43 -8.26 -17.25 -3.55
N VAL A 44 -8.88 -18.40 -3.81
CA VAL A 44 -8.29 -19.51 -4.58
C VAL A 44 -8.35 -19.25 -6.09
N LEU A 45 -9.40 -18.57 -6.55
CA LEU A 45 -9.58 -18.12 -7.93
C LEU A 45 -9.55 -16.59 -8.02
N PRO A 46 -9.04 -16.01 -9.11
CA PRO A 46 -9.08 -14.59 -9.34
C PRO A 46 -10.53 -14.09 -9.49
N GLY A 47 -10.83 -12.89 -8.99
CA GLY A 47 -12.16 -12.27 -9.08
C GLY A 47 -12.75 -11.83 -7.75
N GLN A 48 -12.11 -12.09 -6.63
CA GLN A 48 -12.55 -11.70 -5.29
C GLN A 48 -12.90 -10.20 -5.24
N ALA A 49 -12.03 -9.32 -5.75
CA ALA A 49 -12.29 -7.88 -5.80
C ALA A 49 -13.53 -7.49 -6.63
N VAL A 50 -13.96 -8.32 -7.58
CA VAL A 50 -15.19 -8.09 -8.36
C VAL A 50 -16.41 -8.50 -7.55
N LEU A 51 -16.35 -9.65 -6.87
CA LEU A 51 -17.42 -10.10 -5.97
C LEU A 51 -17.66 -9.09 -4.84
N GLU A 52 -16.60 -8.67 -4.18
CA GLU A 52 -16.64 -7.72 -3.07
C GLU A 52 -17.16 -6.34 -3.50
N ARG A 53 -16.90 -5.92 -4.75
CA ARG A 53 -17.54 -4.72 -5.33
C ARG A 53 -19.03 -4.91 -5.55
N LEU A 54 -19.44 -6.07 -6.02
CA LEU A 54 -20.86 -6.38 -6.27
C LEU A 54 -21.63 -6.48 -4.95
N ASP A 55 -21.00 -7.02 -3.92
CA ASP A 55 -21.58 -7.16 -2.58
C ASP A 55 -21.49 -5.85 -1.76
N GLY A 56 -20.90 -4.80 -2.29
CA GLY A 56 -20.71 -3.51 -1.60
C GLY A 56 -19.67 -3.55 -0.47
N ALA A 57 -18.98 -4.67 -0.30
CA ALA A 57 -17.96 -4.84 0.75
C ALA A 57 -16.74 -3.92 0.60
N CYS A 58 -16.51 -3.42 -0.63
CA CYS A 58 -15.47 -2.45 -0.94
C CYS A 58 -15.89 -0.98 -0.74
N SER A 59 -17.13 -0.73 -0.31
CA SER A 59 -17.61 0.62 -0.08
C SER A 59 -16.97 1.21 1.16
N VAL A 60 -16.03 2.11 0.96
CA VAL A 60 -15.48 2.95 2.01
C VAL A 60 -16.14 4.32 1.88
N ALA A 61 -16.67 4.85 2.97
CA ALA A 61 -17.08 6.24 3.01
C ALA A 61 -15.82 7.09 2.77
N SER A 62 -15.63 7.54 1.54
CA SER A 62 -14.56 8.49 1.25
C SER A 62 -14.92 9.79 1.93
N PRO A 63 -14.11 10.30 2.87
CA PRO A 63 -14.31 11.66 3.34
C PRO A 63 -14.25 12.59 2.12
N PRO A 64 -15.03 13.69 2.13
CA PRO A 64 -14.96 14.67 1.05
C PRO A 64 -13.51 15.08 0.88
N LEU A 65 -13.01 15.02 -0.37
CA LEU A 65 -11.67 15.48 -0.70
C LEU A 65 -11.62 17.00 -0.49
N VAL A 66 -11.24 17.41 0.69
CA VAL A 66 -10.89 18.82 0.95
C VAL A 66 -9.46 18.98 0.44
N PHE A 67 -9.32 19.70 -0.65
CA PHE A 67 -8.02 19.97 -1.26
C PHE A 67 -7.34 21.12 -0.50
N ALA A 68 -6.32 20.80 0.30
CA ALA A 68 -5.32 21.78 0.70
C ALA A 68 -4.23 21.83 -0.38
N ALA A 69 -3.70 23.02 -0.66
CA ALA A 69 -2.53 23.13 -1.51
C ALA A 69 -1.36 22.42 -0.79
N PRO A 70 -0.68 21.46 -1.44
CA PRO A 70 0.51 20.86 -0.84
C PRO A 70 1.58 21.95 -0.62
N GLY A 71 2.43 21.73 0.38
CA GLY A 71 3.61 22.56 0.57
C GLY A 71 4.64 22.38 -0.56
N PRO A 72 5.80 23.06 -0.47
CA PRO A 72 6.86 22.92 -1.46
C PRO A 72 7.32 21.47 -1.61
N ALA A 73 7.70 21.08 -2.83
CA ALA A 73 8.26 19.77 -3.10
C ALA A 73 9.49 19.86 -4.01
N GLU A 74 10.46 19.00 -3.76
CA GLU A 74 11.66 18.81 -4.58
C GLU A 74 11.60 17.40 -5.17
N SER A 75 11.72 17.25 -6.49
CA SER A 75 11.82 15.96 -7.18
C SER A 75 13.06 15.92 -8.04
N GLY A 76 13.67 14.76 -8.13
CA GLY A 76 14.85 14.55 -8.94
C GLY A 76 15.21 13.09 -9.06
N THR A 77 16.45 12.82 -9.49
CA THR A 77 17.02 11.49 -9.56
C THR A 77 18.41 11.47 -8.93
N PHE A 78 18.81 10.34 -8.39
CA PHE A 78 20.19 10.06 -8.00
C PHE A 78 20.58 8.65 -8.42
N TYR A 79 21.86 8.44 -8.66
CA TYR A 79 22.37 7.09 -8.89
C TYR A 79 22.50 6.36 -7.55
N SER A 80 21.69 5.31 -7.36
CA SER A 80 21.79 4.44 -6.20
C SER A 80 22.85 3.35 -6.42
N ARG A 81 23.83 3.30 -5.53
CA ARG A 81 24.83 2.22 -5.50
C ARG A 81 24.22 0.91 -5.02
N ALA A 82 23.30 1.00 -4.05
CA ALA A 82 22.60 -0.13 -3.49
C ALA A 82 21.70 -0.81 -4.54
N ARG A 83 21.06 -0.03 -5.41
CA ARG A 83 20.18 -0.51 -6.47
C ARG A 83 20.86 -0.64 -7.84
N ARG A 84 22.05 -0.09 -8.02
CA ARG A 84 22.82 -0.02 -9.28
C ARG A 84 22.03 0.62 -10.45
N CYS A 85 21.17 1.58 -10.16
CA CYS A 85 20.37 2.26 -11.17
C CYS A 85 20.08 3.71 -10.76
N GLN A 86 19.54 4.49 -11.70
CA GLN A 86 18.96 5.79 -11.40
C GLN A 86 17.67 5.59 -10.63
N VAL A 87 17.52 6.30 -9.51
CA VAL A 87 16.37 6.26 -8.61
C VAL A 87 15.73 7.62 -8.58
N GLY A 88 14.43 7.68 -8.90
CA GLY A 88 13.63 8.87 -8.73
C GLY A 88 13.30 9.11 -7.26
N TYR A 89 13.26 10.36 -6.84
CA TYR A 89 12.82 10.73 -5.49
C TYR A 89 11.93 11.97 -5.51
N THR A 90 11.13 12.12 -4.46
CA THR A 90 10.44 13.38 -4.12
C THR A 90 10.51 13.59 -2.61
N ILE A 91 10.79 14.82 -2.21
CA ILE A 91 10.68 15.30 -0.83
C ILE A 91 9.60 16.39 -0.83
N ALA A 92 8.63 16.28 0.06
CA ALA A 92 7.56 17.25 0.26
C ALA A 92 7.69 17.85 1.67
N TRP A 93 7.66 19.18 1.75
CA TRP A 93 7.59 19.93 3.01
C TRP A 93 6.14 20.31 3.29
N PRO A 94 5.72 20.42 4.56
CA PRO A 94 4.41 20.96 4.88
C PRO A 94 4.32 22.46 4.53
N PRO A 95 3.11 23.02 4.37
CA PRO A 95 2.92 24.45 4.14
C PRO A 95 3.67 25.31 5.15
N GLY A 96 4.14 26.48 4.71
CA GLY A 96 4.94 27.39 5.55
C GLY A 96 6.39 26.98 5.81
N HIS A 97 6.81 25.79 5.35
CA HIS A 97 8.17 25.29 5.53
C HIS A 97 8.87 25.10 4.17
N ARG A 98 10.20 25.13 4.18
CA ARG A 98 11.05 25.08 2.97
C ARG A 98 12.28 24.20 3.18
N PRO A 99 12.98 23.83 2.11
CA PRO A 99 14.26 23.13 2.22
C PRO A 99 15.22 23.82 3.21
N GLY A 100 15.83 23.03 4.09
CA GLY A 100 16.69 23.51 5.18
C GLY A 100 15.99 23.70 6.52
N THR A 101 14.65 23.71 6.58
CA THR A 101 13.93 23.71 7.86
C THR A 101 14.10 22.34 8.54
N PRO A 102 14.61 22.29 9.80
CA PRO A 102 14.70 21.03 10.54
C PRO A 102 13.30 20.50 10.86
N LEU A 103 13.02 19.29 10.40
CA LEU A 103 11.73 18.63 10.60
C LEU A 103 11.91 17.13 10.82
N PRO A 104 11.02 16.46 11.58
CA PRO A 104 10.86 15.02 11.54
C PRO A 104 10.61 14.53 10.11
N LEU A 105 11.08 13.35 9.80
CA LEU A 105 10.98 12.75 8.46
C LEU A 105 10.06 11.54 8.46
N ILE A 106 9.13 11.50 7.53
CA ILE A 106 8.39 10.30 7.13
C ILE A 106 8.99 9.78 5.82
N VAL A 107 9.48 8.55 5.81
CA VAL A 107 9.85 7.85 4.57
C VAL A 107 8.62 7.11 4.07
N ALA A 108 8.09 7.53 2.92
CA ALA A 108 6.92 6.94 2.30
C ALA A 108 7.31 5.90 1.24
N LEU A 109 6.79 4.68 1.39
CA LEU A 109 7.08 3.55 0.51
C LEU A 109 5.88 3.25 -0.39
N HIS A 110 6.11 3.27 -1.71
CA HIS A 110 5.07 3.13 -2.73
C HIS A 110 4.55 1.69 -2.88
N PRO A 111 3.29 1.50 -3.30
CA PRO A 111 2.72 0.20 -3.62
C PRO A 111 3.32 -0.38 -4.91
N PHE A 112 3.03 -1.66 -5.18
CA PHE A 112 3.49 -2.37 -6.37
C PHE A 112 3.04 -1.65 -7.65
N GLY A 113 3.98 -1.45 -8.57
CA GLY A 113 3.72 -0.80 -9.85
C GLY A 113 3.56 0.74 -9.79
N ALA A 114 3.79 1.34 -8.62
CA ALA A 114 3.86 2.79 -8.44
C ALA A 114 5.32 3.28 -8.32
N ASP A 115 5.48 4.56 -8.09
CA ASP A 115 6.75 5.26 -7.92
C ASP A 115 6.67 6.31 -6.79
N HIS A 116 7.76 7.03 -6.57
CA HIS A 116 7.85 8.11 -5.57
C HIS A 116 6.80 9.21 -5.75
N ARG A 117 6.38 9.52 -7.00
CA ARG A 117 5.38 10.55 -7.28
C ARG A 117 3.99 10.04 -6.96
N ARG A 118 3.72 8.77 -7.32
CA ARG A 118 2.40 8.17 -7.11
C ARG A 118 2.03 8.09 -5.64
N VAL A 119 2.96 7.76 -4.75
CA VAL A 119 2.67 7.68 -3.31
C VAL A 119 2.44 9.06 -2.69
N LEU A 120 3.08 10.11 -3.18
CA LEU A 120 2.94 11.46 -2.62
C LEU A 120 1.76 12.23 -3.20
N SER A 121 1.71 12.40 -4.51
CA SER A 121 0.69 13.22 -5.18
C SER A 121 -0.46 12.38 -5.74
N GLY A 122 -0.17 11.19 -6.28
CA GLY A 122 -1.19 10.32 -6.85
C GLY A 122 -2.12 9.67 -5.81
N MET A 123 -1.67 9.56 -4.57
CA MET A 123 -2.45 9.07 -3.42
C MET A 123 -2.78 10.18 -2.42
N SER A 124 -2.53 11.43 -2.78
CA SER A 124 -2.87 12.63 -1.99
C SER A 124 -2.21 12.74 -0.61
N LEU A 125 -1.13 11.99 -0.34
CA LEU A 125 -0.48 11.97 0.97
C LEU A 125 0.09 13.35 1.36
N ALA A 126 0.68 14.09 0.40
CA ALA A 126 1.18 15.44 0.63
C ALA A 126 0.05 16.44 0.94
N GLN A 127 -1.09 16.30 0.26
CA GLN A 127 -2.29 17.11 0.51
C GLN A 127 -2.93 16.79 1.87
N ALA A 128 -2.99 15.49 2.23
CA ALA A 128 -3.50 15.04 3.52
C ALA A 128 -2.66 15.57 4.69
N LEU A 129 -1.33 15.62 4.52
CA LEU A 129 -0.43 16.25 5.49
C LEU A 129 -0.67 17.76 5.56
N ALA A 130 -0.71 18.44 4.41
CA ALA A 130 -0.88 19.90 4.33
C ALA A 130 -2.15 20.35 5.04
N LEU A 131 -3.29 19.73 4.73
CA LEU A 131 -4.58 20.03 5.34
C LEU A 131 -4.54 19.95 6.87
N ARG A 132 -3.82 18.97 7.41
CA ARG A 132 -3.77 18.74 8.86
C ARG A 132 -2.77 19.64 9.57
N VAL A 133 -1.68 19.99 8.92
CA VAL A 133 -0.70 20.95 9.45
C VAL A 133 -1.29 22.36 9.45
N ASP A 134 -1.92 22.79 8.36
CA ASP A 134 -2.59 24.08 8.26
C ASP A 134 -3.75 24.23 9.26
N GLY A 135 -4.47 23.12 9.49
CA GLY A 135 -5.54 23.08 10.49
C GLY A 135 -5.06 22.96 11.94
N GLY A 136 -3.76 22.95 12.20
CA GLY A 136 -3.19 22.79 13.54
C GLY A 136 -3.42 21.39 14.17
N LEU A 137 -3.85 20.41 13.37
CA LEU A 137 -4.14 19.05 13.84
C LEU A 137 -2.91 18.16 13.91
N LEU A 138 -1.84 18.51 13.18
CA LEU A 138 -0.57 17.79 13.17
C LEU A 138 0.61 18.74 13.30
N PRO A 139 1.69 18.29 13.96
CA PRO A 139 2.96 18.98 13.91
C PRO A 139 3.52 18.95 12.47
N PRO A 140 4.33 19.95 12.09
CA PRO A 140 4.98 19.94 10.79
C PRO A 140 5.96 18.77 10.68
N MET A 141 5.89 18.04 9.58
CA MET A 141 6.75 16.91 9.23
C MET A 141 7.02 16.94 7.73
N ALA A 142 8.18 16.49 7.30
CA ALA A 142 8.47 16.29 5.88
C ALA A 142 8.22 14.83 5.46
N ILE A 143 7.89 14.61 4.20
CA ILE A 143 7.73 13.29 3.63
C ILE A 143 8.73 13.12 2.49
N ALA A 144 9.51 12.04 2.49
CA ALA A 144 10.37 11.66 1.39
C ALA A 144 9.96 10.30 0.83
N ALA A 145 9.95 10.17 -0.49
CA ALA A 145 9.74 8.91 -1.19
C ALA A 145 10.79 8.72 -2.27
N ALA A 146 11.16 7.46 -2.52
CA ALA A 146 12.03 7.07 -3.61
C ALA A 146 11.52 5.82 -4.31
N ASP A 147 12.00 5.58 -5.55
CA ASP A 147 11.61 4.40 -6.31
C ASP A 147 12.26 3.13 -5.74
N GLY A 148 11.45 2.26 -5.18
CA GLY A 148 11.86 0.96 -4.61
C GLY A 148 11.76 -0.21 -5.59
N GLY A 149 11.26 0.02 -6.82
CA GLY A 149 11.06 -1.03 -7.81
C GLY A 149 9.87 -1.95 -7.48
N ARG A 150 9.94 -3.20 -7.92
CA ARG A 150 8.84 -4.16 -7.84
C ARG A 150 9.15 -5.39 -6.97
N GLY A 151 10.31 -5.42 -6.31
CA GLY A 151 10.83 -6.53 -5.52
C GLY A 151 10.44 -6.50 -4.05
N TYR A 152 9.27 -5.97 -3.70
CA TYR A 152 8.73 -5.98 -2.33
C TYR A 152 9.64 -5.33 -1.28
N TRP A 153 10.44 -4.35 -1.69
CA TRP A 153 11.42 -3.67 -0.82
C TRP A 153 12.48 -4.61 -0.23
N ASN A 154 12.51 -5.88 -0.68
CA ASN A 154 13.50 -6.86 -0.26
C ASN A 154 14.80 -6.72 -1.02
N PRO A 155 15.93 -7.13 -0.43
CA PRO A 155 17.17 -7.31 -1.15
C PRO A 155 17.04 -8.41 -2.22
N HIS A 156 17.52 -8.11 -3.43
CA HIS A 156 17.67 -9.04 -4.54
C HIS A 156 19.13 -9.03 -5.05
N PRO A 157 19.59 -10.04 -5.77
CA PRO A 157 20.91 -10.01 -6.37
C PRO A 157 21.13 -8.75 -7.23
N GLY A 158 22.03 -7.88 -6.79
CA GLY A 158 22.34 -6.63 -7.49
C GLY A 158 21.34 -5.47 -7.31
N ASP A 159 20.28 -5.62 -6.53
CA ASP A 159 19.29 -4.58 -6.23
C ASP A 159 18.86 -4.65 -4.76
N ASN A 160 19.19 -3.64 -3.97
CA ASN A 160 18.82 -3.55 -2.56
C ASN A 160 18.10 -2.24 -2.25
N PRO A 161 16.76 -2.18 -2.42
CA PRO A 161 15.98 -0.98 -2.17
C PRO A 161 15.95 -0.58 -0.68
N MET A 162 16.11 -1.53 0.25
CA MET A 162 16.20 -1.23 1.67
C MET A 162 17.50 -0.50 2.01
N ALA A 163 18.64 -0.98 1.54
CA ALA A 163 19.92 -0.30 1.70
C ALA A 163 19.90 1.09 1.04
N MET A 164 19.25 1.24 -0.13
CA MET A 164 19.05 2.54 -0.76
C MET A 164 18.32 3.51 0.17
N VAL A 165 17.27 3.08 0.86
CA VAL A 165 16.55 3.94 1.82
C VAL A 165 17.45 4.33 2.99
N ILE A 166 18.14 3.36 3.60
CA ILE A 166 18.92 3.56 4.83
C ILE A 166 20.22 4.33 4.58
N ASP A 167 20.97 3.92 3.55
CA ASP A 167 22.34 4.39 3.34
C ASP A 167 22.42 5.58 2.37
N GLU A 168 21.35 5.84 1.59
CA GLU A 168 21.37 6.87 0.55
C GLU A 168 20.26 7.91 0.74
N LEU A 169 18.95 7.52 0.77
CA LEU A 169 17.83 8.45 0.87
C LEU A 169 17.78 9.18 2.22
N ILE A 170 17.87 8.47 3.33
CA ILE A 170 17.83 9.08 4.67
C ILE A 170 19.03 10.03 4.87
N PRO A 171 20.29 9.66 4.57
CA PRO A 171 21.41 10.62 4.60
C PRO A 171 21.23 11.80 3.67
N PHE A 172 20.62 11.60 2.50
CA PHE A 172 20.31 12.69 1.57
C PHE A 172 19.29 13.68 2.17
N CYS A 173 18.26 13.18 2.85
CA CYS A 173 17.27 13.98 3.58
C CYS A 173 17.90 14.70 4.80
N ARG A 174 18.78 14.02 5.54
CA ARG A 174 19.48 14.61 6.69
C ARG A 174 20.33 15.80 6.30
N ARG A 175 21.01 15.79 5.15
CA ARG A 175 21.73 16.97 4.64
C ARG A 175 20.83 18.17 4.35
N ARG A 176 19.51 17.95 4.26
CA ARG A 176 18.45 18.97 4.11
C ARG A 176 17.77 19.36 5.42
N GLY A 177 18.31 18.92 6.56
CA GLY A 177 17.73 19.20 7.89
C GLY A 177 16.64 18.23 8.33
N LEU A 178 16.32 17.20 7.53
CA LEU A 178 15.20 16.30 7.79
C LEU A 178 15.61 15.03 8.53
N GLY A 179 14.79 14.57 9.49
CA GLY A 179 15.00 13.30 10.18
C GLY A 179 16.27 13.24 11.01
N GLN A 180 16.69 14.35 11.60
CA GLN A 180 17.92 14.40 12.42
C GLN A 180 17.77 13.54 13.68
N ARG A 181 16.60 13.57 14.31
CA ARG A 181 16.29 12.86 15.55
C ARG A 181 15.23 11.79 15.36
N ALA A 182 14.12 12.11 14.68
CA ALA A 182 12.97 11.23 14.53
C ALA A 182 12.68 10.92 13.08
N ILE A 183 12.59 9.63 12.76
CA ILE A 183 12.21 9.09 11.46
C ILE A 183 11.05 8.11 11.66
N GLY A 184 9.99 8.30 10.87
CA GLY A 184 8.90 7.35 10.73
C GLY A 184 8.86 6.76 9.33
N THR A 185 8.19 5.64 9.19
CA THR A 185 7.89 5.04 7.89
C THR A 185 6.39 4.94 7.67
N LEU A 186 5.95 5.23 6.46
CA LEU A 186 4.58 5.01 6.00
C LEU A 186 4.61 4.24 4.71
N GLY A 187 3.79 3.21 4.58
CA GLY A 187 3.74 2.48 3.33
C GLY A 187 2.35 1.92 3.04
N ILE A 188 2.10 1.69 1.75
CA ILE A 188 0.82 1.21 1.24
C ILE A 188 1.04 -0.08 0.47
N SER A 189 0.25 -1.12 0.74
CA SER A 189 0.35 -2.42 0.05
C SER A 189 1.76 -3.02 0.16
N MET A 190 2.44 -3.24 -0.97
CA MET A 190 3.85 -3.61 -1.03
C MET A 190 4.74 -2.67 -0.19
N GLY A 191 4.47 -1.35 -0.25
CA GLY A 191 5.18 -0.37 0.56
C GLY A 191 4.84 -0.47 2.05
N GLY A 192 3.62 -0.86 2.42
CA GLY A 192 3.22 -1.13 3.79
C GLY A 192 3.98 -2.30 4.40
N TYR A 193 4.15 -3.36 3.63
CA TYR A 193 5.04 -4.47 3.98
C TYR A 193 6.50 -3.99 4.13
N GLY A 194 7.01 -3.24 3.14
CA GLY A 194 8.38 -2.69 3.18
C GLY A 194 8.63 -1.76 4.36
N ALA A 195 7.63 -0.96 4.77
CA ALA A 195 7.72 -0.07 5.93
C ALA A 195 7.87 -0.84 7.25
N LEU A 196 7.10 -1.93 7.41
CA LEU A 196 7.23 -2.85 8.54
C LEU A 196 8.61 -3.51 8.57
N LEU A 197 9.04 -4.04 7.43
CA LEU A 197 10.34 -4.70 7.30
C LEU A 197 11.51 -3.74 7.61
N LEU A 198 11.41 -2.48 7.21
CA LEU A 198 12.38 -1.43 7.52
C LEU A 198 12.44 -1.14 9.03
N ALA A 199 11.27 -1.00 9.67
CA ALA A 199 11.18 -0.77 11.10
C ALA A 199 11.69 -1.96 11.93
N GLU A 200 11.41 -3.18 11.50
CA GLU A 200 11.88 -4.42 12.11
C GLU A 200 13.40 -4.54 12.06
N LYS A 201 14.00 -4.28 10.89
CA LYS A 201 15.46 -4.40 10.73
C LYS A 201 16.25 -3.23 11.31
N TYR A 202 15.64 -2.06 11.44
CA TYR A 202 16.27 -0.83 11.94
C TYR A 202 15.46 -0.18 13.08
N PRO A 203 15.11 -0.91 14.15
CA PRO A 203 14.22 -0.42 15.21
C PRO A 203 14.80 0.72 16.05
N ARG A 204 16.13 0.95 15.98
CA ARG A 204 16.79 2.10 16.63
C ARG A 204 16.75 3.37 15.76
N LEU A 205 16.51 3.23 14.48
CA LEU A 205 16.46 4.35 13.53
C LEU A 205 15.01 4.80 13.31
N ILE A 206 14.08 3.86 13.25
CA ILE A 206 12.67 4.10 12.96
C ILE A 206 11.90 4.16 14.27
N ALA A 207 11.38 5.34 14.61
CA ALA A 207 10.62 5.56 15.85
C ALA A 207 9.16 5.09 15.73
N ALA A 208 8.58 5.17 14.53
CA ALA A 208 7.19 4.77 14.29
C ALA A 208 6.98 4.26 12.86
N VAL A 209 6.06 3.32 12.69
CA VAL A 209 5.64 2.78 11.39
C VAL A 209 4.12 2.79 11.26
N ALA A 210 3.62 3.23 10.11
CA ALA A 210 2.23 3.10 9.71
C ALA A 210 2.13 2.31 8.39
N ALA A 211 1.48 1.15 8.43
CA ALA A 211 1.30 0.26 7.29
C ALA A 211 -0.18 0.21 6.90
N ILE A 212 -0.48 0.61 5.67
CA ILE A 212 -1.84 0.65 5.12
C ILE A 212 -2.01 -0.49 4.11
N GLY A 213 -2.91 -1.44 4.40
CA GLY A 213 -3.15 -2.63 3.58
C GLY A 213 -1.85 -3.38 3.24
N PRO A 214 -0.97 -3.68 4.22
CA PRO A 214 0.34 -4.25 3.90
C PRO A 214 0.19 -5.61 3.22
N ALA A 215 0.95 -5.82 2.14
CA ALA A 215 0.93 -7.05 1.36
C ALA A 215 1.68 -8.18 2.07
N VAL A 216 1.14 -8.66 3.18
CA VAL A 216 1.69 -9.73 4.01
C VAL A 216 1.25 -11.09 3.48
N TRP A 217 2.19 -11.88 3.03
CA TRP A 217 1.96 -13.24 2.55
C TRP A 217 2.02 -14.25 3.68
N THR A 218 1.17 -15.26 3.64
CA THR A 218 1.17 -16.35 4.62
C THR A 218 2.14 -17.49 4.28
N SER A 219 2.71 -17.50 3.08
CA SER A 219 3.71 -18.47 2.64
C SER A 219 4.48 -18.02 1.40
N TYR A 220 5.72 -18.50 1.25
CA TYR A 220 6.51 -18.31 0.03
C TYR A 220 5.81 -18.82 -1.24
N ARG A 221 5.09 -19.96 -1.16
CA ARG A 221 4.34 -20.51 -2.28
C ARG A 221 3.26 -19.54 -2.77
N GLN A 222 2.53 -18.92 -1.85
CA GLN A 222 1.50 -17.93 -2.16
C GLN A 222 2.13 -16.68 -2.79
N ALA A 223 3.17 -16.14 -2.18
CA ALA A 223 3.88 -14.98 -2.69
C ALA A 223 4.39 -15.21 -4.12
N ARG A 224 5.06 -16.34 -4.35
CA ARG A 224 5.61 -16.71 -5.67
C ARG A 224 4.54 -16.92 -6.74
N ALA A 225 3.38 -17.45 -6.37
CA ALA A 225 2.28 -17.66 -7.30
C ALA A 225 1.69 -16.35 -7.84
N VAL A 226 1.67 -15.29 -7.02
CA VAL A 226 1.13 -13.98 -7.38
C VAL A 226 2.19 -13.02 -7.93
N ASN A 227 3.36 -13.01 -7.30
CA ASN A 227 4.51 -12.20 -7.73
C ASN A 227 5.81 -13.00 -7.61
N PRO A 228 6.25 -13.69 -8.67
CA PRO A 228 7.50 -14.46 -8.67
C PRO A 228 8.74 -13.65 -8.32
N GLY A 229 8.69 -12.32 -8.54
CA GLY A 229 9.80 -11.39 -8.26
C GLY A 229 9.77 -10.78 -6.85
N ALA A 230 8.86 -11.20 -5.96
CA ALA A 230 8.78 -10.63 -4.60
C ALA A 230 9.97 -11.04 -3.71
N TYR A 231 10.44 -12.27 -3.85
CA TYR A 231 11.52 -12.84 -3.04
C TYR A 231 12.44 -13.68 -3.93
N ALA A 232 13.73 -13.56 -3.71
CA ALA A 232 14.74 -14.30 -4.47
C ALA A 232 14.68 -15.83 -4.21
N SER A 233 14.23 -16.25 -3.02
CA SER A 233 14.15 -17.66 -2.62
C SER A 233 13.20 -17.84 -1.43
N ALA A 234 12.94 -19.09 -1.06
CA ALA A 234 12.21 -19.42 0.17
C ALA A 234 12.96 -18.96 1.44
N ALA A 235 14.27 -19.01 1.43
CA ALA A 235 15.10 -18.48 2.51
C ALA A 235 14.94 -16.95 2.61
N ALA A 236 14.98 -16.23 1.49
CA ALA A 236 14.76 -14.79 1.46
C ALA A 236 13.34 -14.41 1.94
N PHE A 237 12.34 -15.25 1.69
CA PHE A 237 11.00 -15.08 2.27
C PHE A 237 11.05 -15.25 3.79
N ALA A 238 11.68 -16.31 4.30
CA ALA A 238 11.77 -16.56 5.74
C ALA A 238 12.52 -15.44 6.47
N ASP A 239 13.59 -14.90 5.88
CA ASP A 239 14.36 -13.77 6.42
C ASP A 239 13.59 -12.44 6.43
N ALA A 240 12.47 -12.37 5.71
CA ALA A 240 11.64 -11.19 5.56
C ALA A 240 10.16 -11.47 5.91
N ASP A 241 9.88 -12.55 6.63
CA ASP A 241 8.54 -12.89 7.08
C ASP A 241 8.11 -11.95 8.22
N ALA A 242 7.32 -10.94 7.89
CA ALA A 242 6.85 -9.92 8.82
C ALA A 242 6.07 -10.50 10.02
N VAL A 243 5.46 -11.68 9.89
CA VAL A 243 4.73 -12.32 11.01
C VAL A 243 5.71 -12.92 12.01
N THR A 244 6.68 -13.68 11.50
CA THR A 244 7.70 -14.33 12.35
C THR A 244 8.58 -13.30 13.07
N HIS A 245 8.89 -12.19 12.42
CA HIS A 245 9.80 -11.17 12.94
C HIS A 245 9.08 -10.00 13.64
N ALA A 246 7.74 -10.00 13.70
CA ALA A 246 6.97 -8.95 14.38
C ALA A 246 7.43 -8.58 15.79
N PRO A 247 7.94 -9.50 16.64
CA PRO A 247 8.47 -9.16 17.96
C PRO A 247 9.65 -8.17 17.95
N ALA A 248 10.41 -8.10 16.85
CA ALA A 248 11.50 -7.11 16.70
C ALA A 248 11.00 -5.67 16.65
N LEU A 249 9.72 -5.46 16.39
CA LEU A 249 9.06 -4.15 16.42
C LEU A 249 8.79 -3.61 17.84
N ALA A 250 9.13 -4.35 18.92
CA ALA A 250 8.86 -3.91 20.29
C ALA A 250 9.33 -2.47 20.63
N PRO A 251 10.49 -1.97 20.13
CA PRO A 251 10.90 -0.58 20.39
C PRO A 251 10.22 0.46 19.50
N VAL A 252 9.42 0.04 18.51
CA VAL A 252 8.83 0.90 17.48
C VAL A 252 7.34 1.07 17.74
N ALA A 253 6.82 2.30 17.62
CA ALA A 253 5.37 2.50 17.60
C ALA A 253 4.79 1.97 16.27
N VAL A 254 3.80 1.09 16.34
CA VAL A 254 3.26 0.39 15.17
C VAL A 254 1.79 0.68 14.97
N ARG A 255 1.42 1.08 13.75
CA ARG A 255 0.03 1.13 13.29
C ARG A 255 -0.13 0.30 12.02
N VAL A 256 -1.12 -0.58 11.99
CA VAL A 256 -1.49 -1.40 10.84
C VAL A 256 -2.98 -1.21 10.55
N ALA A 257 -3.31 -0.84 9.32
CA ALA A 257 -4.70 -0.77 8.85
C ALA A 257 -4.92 -1.73 7.68
N CYS A 258 -6.03 -2.47 7.68
CA CYS A 258 -6.37 -3.38 6.59
C CYS A 258 -7.89 -3.48 6.44
N GLY A 259 -8.38 -3.46 5.21
CA GLY A 259 -9.78 -3.75 4.92
C GLY A 259 -10.10 -5.23 5.20
N VAL A 260 -11.27 -5.50 5.78
CA VAL A 260 -11.65 -6.88 6.10
C VAL A 260 -11.89 -7.74 4.85
N SER A 261 -12.13 -7.10 3.69
CA SER A 261 -12.24 -7.73 2.38
C SER A 261 -10.97 -7.58 1.51
N ASP A 262 -9.84 -7.25 2.13
CA ASP A 262 -8.54 -7.19 1.46
C ASP A 262 -7.98 -8.61 1.30
N PRO A 263 -7.48 -9.03 0.13
CA PRO A 263 -6.89 -10.37 -0.07
C PRO A 263 -5.70 -10.66 0.85
N PHE A 264 -5.03 -9.63 1.38
CA PHE A 264 -3.96 -9.79 2.37
C PHE A 264 -4.45 -9.84 3.82
N TYR A 265 -5.75 -9.65 4.06
CA TYR A 265 -6.32 -9.64 5.41
C TYR A 265 -5.94 -10.85 6.27
N PRO A 266 -5.93 -12.12 5.76
CA PRO A 266 -5.48 -13.26 6.56
C PRO A 266 -4.03 -13.12 7.06
N GLY A 267 -3.11 -12.68 6.21
CA GLY A 267 -1.72 -12.42 6.57
C GLY A 267 -1.56 -11.25 7.55
N VAL A 268 -2.32 -10.17 7.33
CA VAL A 268 -2.32 -9.01 8.23
C VAL A 268 -2.93 -9.34 9.59
N ARG A 269 -3.93 -10.22 9.66
CA ARG A 269 -4.49 -10.74 10.91
C ARG A 269 -3.46 -11.58 11.69
N ALA A 270 -2.71 -12.42 10.99
CA ALA A 270 -1.62 -13.19 11.61
C ALA A 270 -0.52 -12.25 12.15
N LEU A 271 -0.13 -11.25 11.35
CA LEU A 271 0.80 -10.20 11.78
C LEU A 271 0.29 -9.49 13.05
N ALA A 272 -0.98 -9.05 13.06
CA ALA A 272 -1.56 -8.34 14.20
C ALA A 272 -1.52 -9.16 15.49
N GLY A 273 -1.70 -10.49 15.39
CA GLY A 273 -1.57 -11.40 16.53
C GLY A 273 -0.14 -11.58 17.04
N ALA A 274 0.86 -11.23 16.24
CA ALA A 274 2.28 -11.34 16.59
C ALA A 274 2.92 -9.99 16.97
N LEU A 275 2.22 -8.87 16.75
CA LEU A 275 2.73 -7.53 17.07
C LEU A 275 2.93 -7.35 18.59
N PRO A 276 3.91 -6.54 19.00
CA PRO A 276 4.12 -6.19 20.40
C PRO A 276 2.89 -5.49 21.02
N PRO A 277 2.70 -5.56 22.34
CA PRO A 277 1.69 -4.81 23.06
C PRO A 277 1.81 -3.30 22.74
N GLY A 278 0.66 -2.62 22.58
CA GLY A 278 0.60 -1.19 22.24
C GLY A 278 0.56 -0.91 20.75
N ALA A 279 0.70 -1.91 19.89
CA ALA A 279 0.43 -1.75 18.46
C ALA A 279 -1.04 -1.40 18.20
N VAL A 280 -1.28 -0.45 17.30
CA VAL A 280 -2.62 -0.01 16.89
C VAL A 280 -3.01 -0.77 15.62
N THR A 281 -4.12 -1.50 15.67
CA THR A 281 -4.68 -2.19 14.50
C THR A 281 -6.05 -1.63 14.16
N ASP A 282 -6.30 -1.37 12.87
CA ASP A 282 -7.57 -0.88 12.33
C ASP A 282 -8.06 -1.85 11.26
N PHE A 283 -9.06 -2.64 11.59
CA PHE A 283 -9.73 -3.56 10.68
C PHE A 283 -11.13 -3.07 10.42
N SER A 284 -11.31 -2.35 9.33
CA SER A 284 -12.58 -1.74 8.94
C SER A 284 -13.08 -2.28 7.60
N ALA A 285 -14.33 -1.98 7.27
CA ALA A 285 -14.90 -2.33 5.98
C ALA A 285 -14.05 -1.73 4.85
N GLY A 286 -13.73 -2.53 3.85
CA GLY A 286 -12.91 -2.09 2.72
C GLY A 286 -12.13 -3.24 2.08
N CYS A 287 -11.67 -2.97 0.86
CA CYS A 287 -10.87 -3.88 0.04
C CYS A 287 -9.45 -3.33 -0.16
N HIS A 288 -8.62 -4.07 -0.89
CA HIS A 288 -7.31 -3.60 -1.35
C HIS A 288 -7.46 -2.54 -2.45
N SER A 289 -7.91 -1.35 -2.09
CA SER A 289 -8.37 -0.35 -3.05
C SER A 289 -7.90 1.05 -2.69
N PHE A 290 -7.80 1.90 -3.72
CA PHE A 290 -7.42 3.29 -3.56
C PHE A 290 -8.32 4.06 -2.55
N PRO A 291 -9.67 3.93 -2.55
CA PRO A 291 -10.50 4.58 -1.54
C PRO A 291 -10.17 4.17 -0.12
N PHE A 292 -9.88 2.89 0.14
CA PHE A 292 -9.46 2.43 1.46
C PHE A 292 -8.12 3.04 1.86
N PHE A 293 -7.15 3.03 0.96
CA PHE A 293 -5.81 3.55 1.26
C PHE A 293 -5.84 5.03 1.61
N THR A 294 -6.53 5.84 0.82
CA THR A 294 -6.66 7.29 1.07
C THR A 294 -7.45 7.61 2.34
N ALA A 295 -8.46 6.81 2.69
CA ALA A 295 -9.19 6.95 3.95
C ALA A 295 -8.29 6.67 5.18
N GLN A 296 -7.27 5.83 5.03
CA GLN A 296 -6.34 5.47 6.09
C GLN A 296 -5.12 6.39 6.22
N GLU A 297 -4.86 7.28 5.25
CA GLU A 297 -3.75 8.24 5.32
C GLU A 297 -3.87 9.21 6.49
N PRO A 298 -5.01 9.90 6.71
CA PRO A 298 -5.14 10.84 7.82
C PRO A 298 -4.89 10.25 9.21
N PRO A 299 -5.48 9.11 9.60
CA PRO A 299 -5.19 8.50 10.89
C PRO A 299 -3.75 7.98 11.00
N SER A 300 -3.15 7.55 9.88
CA SER A 300 -1.73 7.12 9.84
C SER A 300 -0.78 8.30 10.05
N LEU A 301 -1.04 9.44 9.42
CA LEU A 301 -0.28 10.66 9.64
C LEU A 301 -0.42 11.19 11.08
N ALA A 302 -1.63 11.10 11.67
CA ALA A 302 -1.87 11.48 13.06
C ALA A 302 -1.05 10.60 14.02
N PHE A 303 -1.07 9.30 13.80
CA PHE A 303 -0.28 8.35 14.57
C PHE A 303 1.22 8.66 14.48
N LEU A 304 1.76 8.83 13.28
CA LEU A 304 3.16 9.17 13.08
C LEU A 304 3.53 10.51 13.72
N GLY A 305 2.70 11.54 13.55
CA GLY A 305 2.93 12.87 14.12
C GLY A 305 3.06 12.84 15.66
N ALA A 306 2.19 12.10 16.33
CA ALA A 306 2.24 11.96 17.78
C ALA A 306 3.56 11.30 18.25
N HIS A 307 3.97 10.22 17.60
CA HIS A 307 5.16 9.47 17.98
C HIS A 307 6.48 10.14 17.60
N LEU A 308 6.53 10.79 16.43
CA LEU A 308 7.71 11.53 15.98
C LEU A 308 7.95 12.78 16.87
N THR A 309 6.90 13.50 17.23
CA THR A 309 7.01 14.64 18.15
C THR A 309 7.50 14.20 19.54
N ALA A 310 7.05 13.05 20.02
CA ALA A 310 7.52 12.50 21.28
C ALA A 310 9.01 12.08 21.21
N ALA A 311 9.45 11.53 20.09
CA ALA A 311 10.85 11.15 19.86
C ALA A 311 11.78 12.37 19.73
N GLU A 312 11.32 13.48 19.14
CA GLU A 312 12.07 14.74 19.05
C GLU A 312 12.36 15.37 20.43
N ARG A 313 11.51 15.10 21.44
CA ARG A 313 11.64 15.65 22.80
C ARG A 313 12.56 14.85 23.72
N ARG A 314 12.94 13.65 23.32
CA ARG A 314 13.90 12.78 24.06
C ARG A 314 15.32 13.04 23.62
#